data_1d6a774148493f7d71d8c6d85203e6bd
#
_entry.id   1d6a774148493f7d71d8c6d85203e6bd
#
_cell.length_a   1.000
_cell.length_b   1.000
_cell.length_c   1.000
_cell.angle_alpha   90.00
_cell.angle_beta   90.00
_cell.angle_gamma   90.00
#
_symmetry.space_group_name_H-M   'P 1'
#
loop_
_entity.id
_entity.type
_entity.pdbx_description
1 polymer ?
#
loop_
_entity_poly.entity_id
_entity_poly.type
_entity_poly.pdbx_seq_one_letter_code
_entity_poly.pdbx_strand_id
1 'polypeptide(L)'
;MAKFITGEELTEEVCDIIHKAKKQLLIVSPYIKLDDYFKNLFDKHKKYPELHLIIAFGKNEKNVQRSFKKEDLNYFKDFPNVSIVYIPNLHAKYYANENKGIITSINLYDYSFDNNVEFGVMSETKLIGGTGIDKEAWESSLKILKDNYSVFIRRPRYKKKLILGKDYMGSEDLLDYTDLLLKGGLPDRKNIFDFENEINLNEEIEAERISRNEFLKTTSNNHIENVQEVKSVKCLSATNLGKLKDKTFDDVIKVMIAKNYIVDKQTISPEGEKMGIKYNESKSGSKWIVYPESLSEML
;
A
#
# COMPACT_ATOMS: atom_id res chain seq x y z
N MET A 1 32.18 4.01 -16.04
CA MET A 1 32.76 5.20 -16.67
C MET A 1 31.60 6.20 -16.84
N ALA A 2 31.81 7.48 -16.54
CA ALA A 2 30.76 8.48 -16.74
C ALA A 2 30.58 8.77 -18.22
N LYS A 3 29.34 8.92 -18.69
CA LYS A 3 28.97 9.23 -20.08
C LYS A 3 28.05 10.43 -20.09
N PHE A 4 28.38 11.43 -20.91
CA PHE A 4 27.47 12.55 -21.19
C PHE A 4 26.42 12.10 -22.22
N ILE A 5 25.15 12.34 -21.93
CA ILE A 5 24.02 11.93 -22.77
C ILE A 5 22.99 13.08 -22.88
N THR A 6 22.26 13.10 -24.00
CA THR A 6 21.26 14.15 -24.31
C THR A 6 20.17 13.60 -25.25
N GLY A 7 19.10 14.34 -25.42
CA GLY A 7 18.01 14.00 -26.34
C GLY A 7 17.37 12.64 -26.04
N GLU A 8 17.05 11.89 -27.09
CA GLU A 8 16.37 10.61 -27.01
C GLU A 8 17.13 9.58 -26.15
N GLU A 9 18.47 9.54 -26.26
CA GLU A 9 19.29 8.65 -25.44
C GLU A 9 19.12 8.92 -23.94
N LEU A 10 19.05 10.19 -23.54
CA LEU A 10 18.84 10.56 -22.14
C LEU A 10 17.46 10.11 -21.66
N THR A 11 16.43 10.34 -22.47
CA THR A 11 15.05 9.93 -22.17
C THR A 11 14.96 8.41 -21.99
N GLU A 12 15.48 7.64 -22.92
CA GLU A 12 15.46 6.18 -22.88
C GLU A 12 16.21 5.64 -21.64
N GLU A 13 17.35 6.23 -21.29
CA GLU A 13 18.14 5.80 -20.14
C GLU A 13 17.43 6.10 -18.80
N VAL A 14 16.72 7.23 -18.68
CA VAL A 14 15.88 7.52 -17.49
C VAL A 14 14.72 6.52 -17.39
N CYS A 15 14.04 6.25 -18.52
CA CYS A 15 12.97 5.23 -18.57
C CYS A 15 13.50 3.84 -18.21
N ASP A 16 14.68 3.49 -18.69
CA ASP A 16 15.36 2.23 -18.39
C ASP A 16 15.72 2.07 -16.91
N ILE A 17 16.20 3.14 -16.27
CA ILE A 17 16.47 3.13 -14.82
C ILE A 17 15.19 2.82 -14.04
N ILE A 18 14.09 3.47 -14.38
CA ILE A 18 12.80 3.23 -13.74
C ILE A 18 12.35 1.79 -14.03
N HIS A 19 12.34 1.40 -15.29
CA HIS A 19 11.81 0.10 -15.71
C HIS A 19 12.61 -1.09 -15.18
N LYS A 20 13.95 -1.00 -15.14
CA LYS A 20 14.84 -2.13 -14.81
C LYS A 20 15.20 -2.26 -13.34
N ALA A 21 14.72 -1.36 -12.47
CA ALA A 21 14.91 -1.43 -11.03
C ALA A 21 14.36 -2.75 -10.44
N LYS A 22 15.11 -3.37 -9.52
CA LYS A 22 14.74 -4.62 -8.85
C LYS A 22 14.82 -4.56 -7.33
N LYS A 23 15.77 -3.79 -6.80
CA LYS A 23 16.03 -3.68 -5.35
C LYS A 23 15.75 -2.29 -4.83
N GLN A 24 16.23 -1.28 -5.55
CA GLN A 24 16.14 0.11 -5.17
C GLN A 24 15.87 0.99 -6.39
N LEU A 25 14.99 1.96 -6.23
CA LEU A 25 14.75 3.00 -7.23
C LEU A 25 14.69 4.33 -6.51
N LEU A 26 15.69 5.18 -6.73
CA LEU A 26 15.77 6.53 -6.19
C LEU A 26 15.40 7.54 -7.27
N ILE A 27 14.44 8.39 -6.96
CA ILE A 27 13.99 9.50 -7.80
C ILE A 27 14.12 10.78 -7.00
N VAL A 28 14.98 11.65 -7.45
CA VAL A 28 15.13 13.02 -6.95
C VAL A 28 14.68 13.97 -8.04
N SER A 29 13.56 14.63 -7.87
CA SER A 29 13.04 15.59 -8.86
C SER A 29 12.21 16.68 -8.20
N PRO A 30 12.53 17.96 -8.43
CA PRO A 30 11.76 19.09 -7.89
C PRO A 30 10.28 19.04 -8.24
N TYR A 31 9.96 18.58 -9.44
CA TYR A 31 8.63 18.50 -9.99
C TYR A 31 8.37 17.08 -10.45
N ILE A 32 7.23 16.53 -10.03
CA ILE A 32 6.76 15.20 -10.42
C ILE A 32 5.34 15.35 -10.95
N LYS A 33 5.13 14.92 -12.18
CA LYS A 33 3.83 14.82 -12.83
C LYS A 33 3.87 13.63 -13.77
N LEU A 34 3.03 12.67 -13.52
CA LEU A 34 2.99 11.42 -14.26
C LEU A 34 1.89 11.46 -15.33
N ASP A 35 2.25 11.15 -16.55
CA ASP A 35 1.32 10.73 -17.59
C ASP A 35 1.07 9.21 -17.53
N ASP A 36 0.27 8.70 -18.45
CA ASP A 36 -0.07 7.28 -18.51
C ASP A 36 1.15 6.41 -18.89
N TYR A 37 2.08 6.95 -19.67
CA TYR A 37 3.31 6.24 -20.02
C TYR A 37 4.21 6.01 -18.79
N PHE A 38 4.47 7.06 -18.00
CA PHE A 38 5.24 6.91 -16.77
C PHE A 38 4.55 5.98 -15.77
N LYS A 39 3.24 6.10 -15.60
CA LYS A 39 2.49 5.17 -14.73
C LYS A 39 2.67 3.72 -15.19
N ASN A 40 2.64 3.46 -16.50
CA ASN A 40 2.88 2.12 -17.03
C ASN A 40 4.31 1.61 -16.73
N LEU A 41 5.34 2.47 -16.79
CA LEU A 41 6.71 2.09 -16.41
C LEU A 41 6.81 1.68 -14.93
N PHE A 42 6.08 2.37 -14.06
CA PHE A 42 6.09 2.10 -12.63
C PHE A 42 5.19 0.93 -12.22
N ASP A 43 4.06 0.71 -12.89
CA ASP A 43 2.99 -0.22 -12.44
C ASP A 43 3.47 -1.66 -12.24
N LYS A 44 4.44 -2.12 -13.01
CA LYS A 44 5.01 -3.44 -12.80
C LYS A 44 5.63 -3.61 -11.40
N HIS A 45 6.14 -2.53 -10.83
CA HIS A 45 6.81 -2.54 -9.54
C HIS A 45 5.84 -2.69 -8.35
N LYS A 46 4.55 -2.45 -8.56
CA LYS A 46 3.49 -2.73 -7.57
C LYS A 46 3.40 -4.21 -7.18
N LYS A 47 3.98 -5.10 -8.00
CA LYS A 47 4.03 -6.56 -7.76
C LYS A 47 5.32 -7.02 -7.07
N TYR A 48 6.27 -6.11 -6.84
CA TYR A 48 7.60 -6.45 -6.30
C TYR A 48 7.84 -5.76 -4.95
N PRO A 49 7.38 -6.36 -3.83
CA PRO A 49 7.51 -5.77 -2.50
C PRO A 49 8.97 -5.62 -2.03
N GLU A 50 9.92 -6.32 -2.65
CA GLU A 50 11.34 -6.19 -2.35
C GLU A 50 11.95 -4.90 -2.91
N LEU A 51 11.33 -4.29 -3.93
CA LEU A 51 11.82 -3.04 -4.50
C LEU A 51 11.48 -1.87 -3.57
N HIS A 52 12.48 -1.22 -3.00
CA HIS A 52 12.29 0.02 -2.26
C HIS A 52 12.28 1.22 -3.22
N LEU A 53 11.11 1.82 -3.40
CA LEU A 53 10.93 3.05 -4.17
C LEU A 53 11.13 4.25 -3.24
N ILE A 54 12.12 5.09 -3.53
CA ILE A 54 12.44 6.30 -2.77
C ILE A 54 12.20 7.52 -3.67
N ILE A 55 11.32 8.42 -3.25
CA ILE A 55 10.95 9.61 -4.00
C ILE A 55 11.26 10.83 -3.17
N ALA A 56 12.10 11.71 -3.72
CA ALA A 56 12.39 13.04 -3.18
C ALA A 56 11.85 14.13 -4.11
N PHE A 57 11.04 15.02 -3.57
CA PHE A 57 10.47 16.12 -4.32
C PHE A 57 10.49 17.43 -3.51
N GLY A 58 10.20 18.56 -4.15
CA GLY A 58 10.13 19.83 -3.43
C GLY A 58 10.31 21.03 -4.35
N LYS A 59 10.59 22.16 -3.82
CA LYS A 59 10.87 23.49 -4.37
C LYS A 59 9.83 24.56 -3.98
N ASN A 60 8.53 24.26 -3.93
CA ASN A 60 7.48 25.24 -3.70
C ASN A 60 6.95 25.17 -2.27
N GLU A 61 7.59 25.87 -1.33
CA GLU A 61 7.16 25.90 0.08
C GLU A 61 5.74 26.45 0.26
N LYS A 62 5.35 27.46 -0.53
CA LYS A 62 4.02 28.09 -0.43
C LYS A 62 2.90 27.26 -1.07
N ASN A 63 3.22 26.38 -1.99
CA ASN A 63 2.24 25.53 -2.67
C ASN A 63 2.90 24.24 -3.17
N VAL A 64 2.97 23.27 -2.29
CA VAL A 64 3.60 21.98 -2.54
C VAL A 64 2.96 21.23 -3.72
N GLN A 65 1.65 21.43 -3.96
CA GLN A 65 0.94 20.77 -5.07
C GLN A 65 1.44 21.22 -6.46
N ARG A 66 2.16 22.33 -6.56
CA ARG A 66 2.85 22.70 -7.81
C ARG A 66 4.04 21.80 -8.11
N SER A 67 4.64 21.22 -7.09
CA SER A 67 5.77 20.29 -7.22
C SER A 67 5.30 18.84 -7.39
N PHE A 68 4.24 18.47 -6.68
CA PHE A 68 3.71 17.10 -6.69
C PHE A 68 2.22 17.13 -6.39
N LYS A 69 1.40 16.78 -7.38
CA LYS A 69 -0.06 16.77 -7.22
C LYS A 69 -0.52 15.66 -6.29
N LYS A 70 -1.65 15.88 -5.64
CA LYS A 70 -2.25 14.89 -4.72
C LYS A 70 -2.51 13.54 -5.41
N GLU A 71 -2.96 13.56 -6.67
CA GLU A 71 -3.27 12.37 -7.46
C GLU A 71 -2.02 11.52 -7.69
N ASP A 72 -0.90 12.14 -8.10
CA ASP A 72 0.35 11.45 -8.37
C ASP A 72 1.01 10.97 -7.06
N LEU A 73 0.87 11.76 -5.98
CA LEU A 73 1.33 11.36 -4.66
C LEU A 73 0.57 10.12 -4.16
N ASN A 74 -0.76 10.10 -4.30
CA ASN A 74 -1.58 8.95 -3.96
C ASN A 74 -1.24 7.72 -4.82
N TYR A 75 -0.94 7.92 -6.10
CA TYR A 75 -0.49 6.84 -6.98
C TYR A 75 0.77 6.14 -6.43
N PHE A 76 1.75 6.89 -5.94
CA PHE A 76 2.95 6.30 -5.34
C PHE A 76 2.72 5.68 -3.96
N LYS A 77 1.73 6.13 -3.22
CA LYS A 77 1.37 5.51 -1.93
C LYS A 77 0.88 4.07 -2.08
N ASP A 78 0.42 3.66 -3.27
CA ASP A 78 -0.04 2.29 -3.53
C ASP A 78 1.11 1.28 -3.69
N PHE A 79 2.38 1.74 -3.79
CA PHE A 79 3.52 0.83 -3.91
C PHE A 79 3.79 0.10 -2.59
N PRO A 80 4.13 -1.20 -2.64
CA PRO A 80 4.26 -2.01 -1.44
C PRO A 80 5.41 -1.60 -0.52
N ASN A 81 6.47 -1.00 -1.08
CA ASN A 81 7.64 -0.52 -0.33
C ASN A 81 8.07 0.85 -0.87
N VAL A 82 7.60 1.91 -0.23
CA VAL A 82 7.84 3.27 -0.69
C VAL A 82 8.18 4.21 0.45
N SER A 83 9.09 5.14 0.17
CA SER A 83 9.39 6.31 1.01
C SER A 83 9.27 7.58 0.18
N ILE A 84 8.51 8.56 0.66
CA ILE A 84 8.34 9.87 0.02
C ILE A 84 8.88 10.95 0.95
N VAL A 85 9.80 11.76 0.45
CA VAL A 85 10.50 12.81 1.20
C VAL A 85 10.30 14.16 0.53
N TYR A 86 9.91 15.15 1.30
CA TYR A 86 9.83 16.54 0.86
C TYR A 86 11.11 17.28 1.22
N ILE A 87 11.73 17.93 0.24
CA ILE A 87 12.96 18.70 0.38
C ILE A 87 12.69 20.15 -0.04
N PRO A 88 12.58 21.11 0.89
CA PRO A 88 12.48 22.51 0.55
C PRO A 88 13.63 22.96 -0.37
N ASN A 89 13.33 23.84 -1.34
CA ASN A 89 14.33 24.36 -2.28
C ASN A 89 15.07 23.32 -3.14
N LEU A 90 14.56 22.09 -3.27
CA LEU A 90 15.13 21.08 -4.15
C LEU A 90 15.20 21.61 -5.59
N HIS A 91 16.39 21.49 -6.22
CA HIS A 91 16.57 21.78 -7.64
C HIS A 91 17.39 20.71 -8.38
N ALA A 92 17.96 19.76 -7.65
CA ALA A 92 18.67 18.61 -8.21
C ALA A 92 17.70 17.64 -8.88
N LYS A 93 18.16 16.94 -9.92
CA LYS A 93 17.48 15.82 -10.54
C LYS A 93 18.47 14.68 -10.66
N TYR A 94 18.09 13.55 -10.05
CA TYR A 94 18.88 12.35 -10.04
C TYR A 94 17.96 11.13 -10.08
N TYR A 95 18.22 10.23 -10.99
CA TYR A 95 17.50 8.98 -11.16
C TYR A 95 18.50 7.84 -11.04
N ALA A 96 18.25 6.89 -10.17
CA ALA A 96 19.17 5.77 -9.97
C ALA A 96 18.45 4.48 -9.53
N ASN A 97 18.97 3.37 -9.98
CA ASN A 97 18.67 2.05 -9.44
C ASN A 97 19.98 1.37 -8.98
N GLU A 98 19.91 0.10 -8.61
CA GLU A 98 21.08 -0.65 -8.12
C GLU A 98 22.19 -0.83 -9.15
N ASN A 99 21.98 -0.50 -10.43
CA ASN A 99 22.95 -0.72 -11.51
C ASN A 99 23.56 0.57 -12.07
N LYS A 100 22.78 1.63 -12.14
CA LYS A 100 23.22 2.89 -12.76
C LYS A 100 22.46 4.10 -12.20
N GLY A 101 23.05 5.29 -12.35
CA GLY A 101 22.44 6.55 -12.02
C GLY A 101 22.70 7.63 -13.05
N ILE A 102 21.80 8.60 -13.14
CA ILE A 102 21.87 9.77 -14.03
C ILE A 102 21.64 11.04 -13.26
N ILE A 103 22.63 11.92 -13.23
CA ILE A 103 22.45 13.32 -12.85
C ILE A 103 22.05 14.09 -14.09
N THR A 104 20.93 14.83 -14.05
CA THR A 104 20.37 15.43 -15.26
C THR A 104 19.69 16.76 -15.00
N SER A 105 19.34 17.48 -16.06
CA SER A 105 18.46 18.64 -16.03
C SER A 105 16.96 18.27 -16.13
N ILE A 106 16.62 17.04 -16.51
CA ILE A 106 15.25 16.54 -16.71
C ILE A 106 14.48 16.40 -15.39
N ASN A 107 13.30 17.00 -15.27
CA ASN A 107 12.35 16.70 -14.20
C ASN A 107 11.52 15.46 -14.56
N LEU A 108 10.99 14.73 -13.58
CA LEU A 108 10.00 13.67 -13.80
C LEU A 108 8.65 14.32 -14.15
N TYR A 109 8.61 14.90 -15.34
CA TYR A 109 7.48 15.66 -15.85
C TYR A 109 7.38 15.45 -17.37
N ASP A 110 6.23 14.98 -17.83
CA ASP A 110 5.93 14.64 -19.23
C ASP A 110 6.47 15.65 -20.23
N TYR A 111 6.18 16.94 -20.01
CA TYR A 111 6.62 18.03 -20.89
C TYR A 111 8.13 18.12 -21.05
N SER A 112 8.90 17.80 -20.02
CA SER A 112 10.37 17.91 -20.06
C SER A 112 10.99 16.90 -21.00
N PHE A 113 10.37 15.73 -21.17
CA PHE A 113 10.86 14.66 -22.03
C PHE A 113 10.66 14.96 -23.52
N ASP A 114 9.58 15.67 -23.86
CA ASP A 114 9.17 15.84 -25.26
C ASP A 114 9.60 17.19 -25.85
N ASN A 115 9.79 18.22 -25.02
CA ASN A 115 9.83 19.61 -25.48
C ASN A 115 11.09 20.39 -25.10
N ASN A 116 11.90 19.87 -24.17
CA ASN A 116 13.07 20.60 -23.70
C ASN A 116 14.38 20.06 -24.30
N VAL A 117 15.37 20.94 -24.41
CA VAL A 117 16.76 20.50 -24.62
C VAL A 117 17.34 20.18 -23.25
N GLU A 118 17.52 18.88 -23.01
CA GLU A 118 17.98 18.34 -21.73
C GLU A 118 19.30 17.57 -21.92
N PHE A 119 20.09 17.53 -20.86
CA PHE A 119 21.31 16.72 -20.83
C PHE A 119 21.55 16.11 -19.46
N GLY A 120 22.39 15.08 -19.42
CA GLY A 120 22.75 14.40 -18.20
C GLY A 120 24.09 13.70 -18.26
N VAL A 121 24.53 13.28 -17.10
CA VAL A 121 25.72 12.43 -16.94
C VAL A 121 25.28 11.12 -16.32
N MET A 122 25.40 10.05 -17.08
CA MET A 122 25.14 8.69 -16.64
C MET A 122 26.41 8.04 -16.11
N SER A 123 26.29 7.28 -15.03
CA SER A 123 27.34 6.43 -14.50
C SER A 123 26.79 5.07 -14.12
N GLU A 124 27.51 4.00 -14.47
CA GLU A 124 27.16 2.63 -14.11
C GLU A 124 27.93 2.19 -12.85
N THR A 125 27.23 1.48 -11.98
CA THR A 125 27.83 0.85 -10.79
C THR A 125 28.73 -0.31 -11.23
N LYS A 126 30.04 -0.22 -10.98
CA LYS A 126 30.98 -1.32 -11.26
C LYS A 126 31.08 -2.23 -10.05
N LEU A 127 31.00 -3.54 -10.31
CA LEU A 127 31.16 -4.60 -9.29
C LEU A 127 32.57 -4.66 -8.66
N ILE A 128 33.61 -4.09 -9.31
CA ILE A 128 34.97 -4.14 -8.85
C ILE A 128 35.67 -2.78 -9.05
N GLY A 129 36.05 -2.14 -7.94
CA GLY A 129 37.07 -1.09 -7.92
C GLY A 129 36.67 0.30 -8.38
N GLY A 130 35.37 0.65 -8.40
CA GLY A 130 34.91 1.94 -8.85
C GLY A 130 34.35 2.83 -7.77
N THR A 131 35.09 3.83 -7.32
CA THR A 131 34.51 5.09 -6.80
C THR A 131 34.04 5.86 -8.03
N GLY A 132 32.80 5.67 -8.43
CA GLY A 132 32.20 6.39 -9.56
C GLY A 132 31.31 7.52 -9.09
N ILE A 133 31.07 8.48 -9.98
CA ILE A 133 30.11 9.59 -9.77
C ILE A 133 28.77 9.07 -9.22
N ASP A 134 28.34 7.89 -9.64
CA ASP A 134 27.08 7.29 -9.18
C ASP A 134 27.10 7.00 -7.68
N LYS A 135 28.15 6.41 -7.12
CA LYS A 135 28.28 6.14 -5.69
C LYS A 135 28.24 7.43 -4.88
N GLU A 136 28.99 8.44 -5.31
CA GLU A 136 29.04 9.73 -4.63
C GLU A 136 27.68 10.44 -4.70
N ALA A 137 27.02 10.43 -5.86
CA ALA A 137 25.68 10.99 -6.04
C ALA A 137 24.64 10.28 -5.20
N TRP A 138 24.69 8.93 -5.15
CA TRP A 138 23.82 8.12 -4.33
C TRP A 138 23.99 8.43 -2.84
N GLU A 139 25.21 8.36 -2.31
CA GLU A 139 25.50 8.61 -0.89
C GLU A 139 25.14 10.03 -0.47
N SER A 140 25.45 11.02 -1.33
CA SER A 140 25.08 12.43 -1.10
C SER A 140 23.56 12.60 -1.10
N SER A 141 22.85 11.95 -2.01
CA SER A 141 21.39 12.00 -2.05
C SER A 141 20.78 11.37 -0.80
N LEU A 142 21.29 10.21 -0.34
CA LEU A 142 20.83 9.58 0.90
C LEU A 142 21.07 10.48 2.12
N LYS A 143 22.19 11.17 2.18
CA LYS A 143 22.48 12.14 3.26
C LYS A 143 21.46 13.28 3.26
N ILE A 144 21.17 13.85 2.09
CA ILE A 144 20.15 14.90 1.94
C ILE A 144 18.77 14.40 2.37
N LEU A 145 18.40 13.19 2.00
CA LEU A 145 17.12 12.57 2.37
C LEU A 145 16.97 12.44 3.90
N LYS A 146 18.04 12.04 4.60
CA LYS A 146 18.04 11.87 6.07
C LYS A 146 17.74 13.17 6.82
N ASP A 147 18.16 14.29 6.27
CA ASP A 147 18.07 15.60 6.91
C ASP A 147 16.76 16.36 6.56
N ASN A 148 15.84 15.72 5.81
CA ASN A 148 14.64 16.37 5.31
C ASN A 148 13.33 15.73 5.82
N TYR A 149 12.20 16.14 5.28
CA TYR A 149 10.87 15.85 5.81
C TYR A 149 10.30 14.57 5.22
N SER A 150 10.21 13.51 6.01
CA SER A 150 9.51 12.29 5.61
C SER A 150 8.01 12.51 5.57
N VAL A 151 7.41 12.31 4.40
CA VAL A 151 5.99 12.57 4.13
C VAL A 151 5.16 11.30 4.22
N PHE A 152 5.69 10.20 3.64
CA PHE A 152 5.00 8.93 3.61
C PHE A 152 5.99 7.77 3.63
N ILE A 153 5.70 6.75 4.42
CA ILE A 153 6.49 5.53 4.51
C ILE A 153 5.55 4.34 4.58
N ARG A 154 5.68 3.43 3.60
CA ARG A 154 5.03 2.12 3.58
C ARG A 154 6.07 1.04 3.49
N ARG A 155 5.89 -0.05 4.23
CA ARG A 155 6.80 -1.20 4.24
C ARG A 155 6.05 -2.51 4.04
N PRO A 156 6.63 -3.47 3.29
CA PRO A 156 6.07 -4.79 3.12
C PRO A 156 6.17 -5.61 4.41
N ARG A 157 5.16 -6.41 4.66
CA ARG A 157 5.07 -7.34 5.78
C ARG A 157 5.31 -8.75 5.26
N TYR A 158 6.18 -9.49 5.93
CA TYR A 158 6.52 -10.85 5.57
C TYR A 158 6.32 -11.81 6.73
N LYS A 159 5.85 -13.03 6.43
CA LYS A 159 5.84 -14.18 7.33
C LYS A 159 6.92 -15.15 6.88
N LYS A 160 7.81 -15.58 7.79
CA LYS A 160 8.83 -16.59 7.51
C LYS A 160 8.18 -17.92 7.18
N LYS A 161 8.74 -18.64 6.21
CA LYS A 161 8.39 -20.02 5.91
C LYS A 161 9.21 -20.97 6.78
N LEU A 162 8.62 -22.11 7.14
CA LEU A 162 9.26 -23.15 7.99
C LEU A 162 10.56 -23.71 7.41
N ILE A 163 10.77 -23.71 6.09
CA ILE A 163 11.92 -24.35 5.47
C ILE A 163 12.87 -23.33 4.82
N LEU A 164 12.38 -22.45 3.97
CA LEU A 164 13.18 -21.39 3.32
C LEU A 164 12.26 -20.33 2.70
N GLY A 165 12.63 -19.05 2.85
CA GLY A 165 11.93 -17.93 2.23
C GLY A 165 10.94 -17.23 3.17
N LYS A 166 10.16 -16.32 2.58
CA LYS A 166 9.16 -15.50 3.27
C LYS A 166 7.96 -15.29 2.34
N ASP A 167 6.75 -15.23 2.90
CA ASP A 167 5.53 -14.91 2.20
C ASP A 167 5.20 -13.43 2.41
N TYR A 168 4.89 -12.75 1.32
CA TYR A 168 4.40 -11.38 1.38
C TYR A 168 2.94 -11.35 1.87
N MET A 169 2.71 -10.59 2.95
CA MET A 169 1.42 -10.50 3.65
C MET A 169 0.75 -9.12 3.50
N GLY A 170 1.04 -8.42 2.41
CA GLY A 170 0.61 -7.04 2.22
C GLY A 170 1.61 -6.03 2.78
N SER A 171 1.22 -4.76 2.85
CA SER A 171 2.09 -3.68 3.33
C SER A 171 1.39 -2.83 4.36
N GLU A 172 2.17 -2.13 5.19
CA GLU A 172 1.70 -1.28 6.26
C GLU A 172 2.22 0.14 6.11
N ASP A 173 1.35 1.12 6.34
CA ASP A 173 1.70 2.54 6.38
C ASP A 173 2.26 2.87 7.76
N LEU A 174 3.57 3.11 7.81
CA LEU A 174 4.27 3.44 9.06
C LEU A 174 4.24 4.94 9.38
N LEU A 175 4.07 5.76 8.33
CA LEU A 175 4.01 7.21 8.43
C LEU A 175 3.20 7.78 7.27
N ASP A 176 2.27 8.70 7.59
CA ASP A 176 1.53 9.47 6.59
C ASP A 176 1.28 10.91 7.06
N TYR A 177 2.06 11.83 6.54
CA TYR A 177 1.91 13.28 6.72
C TYR A 177 1.45 14.00 5.44
N THR A 178 0.90 13.25 4.49
CA THR A 178 0.47 13.78 3.20
C THR A 178 -0.48 14.96 3.33
N ASP A 179 -1.56 14.80 4.11
CA ASP A 179 -2.56 15.85 4.27
C ASP A 179 -2.02 17.07 5.04
N LEU A 180 -1.11 16.87 5.99
CA LEU A 180 -0.44 17.96 6.69
C LEU A 180 0.36 18.80 5.69
N LEU A 181 1.20 18.15 4.87
CA LEU A 181 2.03 18.82 3.88
C LEU A 181 1.20 19.53 2.81
N LEU A 182 0.13 18.92 2.30
CA LEU A 182 -0.75 19.50 1.29
C LEU A 182 -1.52 20.74 1.80
N LYS A 183 -1.72 20.84 3.11
CA LYS A 183 -2.29 22.02 3.80
C LYS A 183 -1.24 23.10 4.13
N GLY A 184 0.03 22.89 3.73
CA GLY A 184 1.12 23.83 3.96
C GLY A 184 1.84 23.69 5.31
N GLY A 185 1.53 22.65 6.09
CA GLY A 185 2.28 22.28 7.28
C GLY A 185 3.54 21.48 6.91
N LEU A 186 4.58 21.56 7.72
CA LEU A 186 5.78 20.74 7.56
C LEU A 186 5.72 19.56 8.55
N PRO A 187 5.96 18.33 8.08
CA PRO A 187 6.11 17.18 8.96
C PRO A 187 7.34 17.30 9.87
N ASP A 188 7.42 16.41 10.86
CA ASP A 188 8.68 16.23 11.58
C ASP A 188 9.77 15.67 10.64
N ARG A 189 11.01 16.07 10.89
CA ARG A 189 12.16 15.48 10.20
C ARG A 189 12.43 14.10 10.78
N LYS A 190 12.07 13.06 10.04
CA LYS A 190 12.35 11.67 10.38
C LYS A 190 13.19 11.06 9.28
N ASN A 191 14.25 10.39 9.67
CA ASN A 191 15.08 9.69 8.70
C ASN A 191 14.35 8.43 8.22
N ILE A 192 14.14 8.31 6.90
CA ILE A 192 13.46 7.15 6.30
C ILE A 192 14.19 5.82 6.54
N PHE A 193 15.48 5.86 6.88
CA PHE A 193 16.32 4.69 7.14
C PHE A 193 16.28 4.22 8.61
N ASP A 194 15.60 4.97 9.50
CA ASP A 194 15.31 4.51 10.87
C ASP A 194 14.12 3.53 10.88
N PHE A 195 13.42 3.40 9.75
CA PHE A 195 12.36 2.42 9.54
C PHE A 195 12.95 1.20 8.83
N GLU A 196 12.75 0.03 9.38
CA GLU A 196 13.16 -1.22 8.72
C GLU A 196 12.57 -1.32 7.30
N ASN A 197 13.34 -1.88 6.36
CA ASN A 197 12.90 -2.00 4.97
C ASN A 197 11.75 -3.01 4.79
N GLU A 198 11.52 -3.86 5.80
CA GLU A 198 10.44 -4.83 5.83
C GLU A 198 9.99 -5.08 7.28
N ILE A 199 8.72 -5.42 7.46
CA ILE A 199 8.17 -5.82 8.75
C ILE A 199 8.13 -7.35 8.77
N ASN A 200 8.91 -7.94 9.66
CA ASN A 200 8.87 -9.37 9.89
C ASN A 200 7.79 -9.67 10.93
N LEU A 201 6.71 -10.32 10.48
CA LEU A 201 5.70 -10.84 11.38
C LEU A 201 6.32 -12.01 12.13
N ASN A 202 6.35 -11.92 13.47
CA ASN A 202 6.71 -13.06 14.29
C ASN A 202 5.80 -14.23 13.89
N GLU A 203 6.37 -15.44 13.83
CA GLU A 203 5.54 -16.65 13.82
C GLU A 203 4.56 -16.46 14.98
N GLU A 204 3.24 -16.53 14.69
CA GLU A 204 2.29 -16.75 15.76
C GLU A 204 2.90 -17.91 16.55
N ILE A 205 3.15 -17.70 17.84
CA ILE A 205 3.47 -18.79 18.74
C ILE A 205 2.39 -19.80 18.42
N GLU A 206 2.74 -20.92 17.73
CA GLU A 206 1.80 -22.01 17.53
C GLU A 206 1.29 -22.27 18.93
N ALA A 207 0.00 -22.00 19.15
CA ALA A 207 -0.61 -22.24 20.45
C ALA A 207 -0.22 -23.68 20.77
N GLU A 208 0.62 -23.87 21.80
CA GLU A 208 1.20 -25.16 22.13
C GLU A 208 0.07 -26.16 22.05
N ARG A 209 0.21 -27.15 21.15
CA ARG A 209 -0.83 -28.14 20.91
C ARG A 209 -1.08 -28.86 22.23
N ILE A 210 -2.08 -28.35 22.99
CA ILE A 210 -2.53 -28.94 24.24
C ILE A 210 -2.80 -30.40 23.93
N SER A 211 -2.09 -31.29 24.60
CA SER A 211 -2.31 -32.72 24.40
C SER A 211 -3.79 -33.03 24.66
N ARG A 212 -4.35 -34.03 23.98
CA ARG A 212 -5.76 -34.42 24.18
C ARG A 212 -6.07 -34.65 25.68
N ASN A 213 -5.11 -35.15 26.46
CA ASN A 213 -5.26 -35.37 27.88
C ASN A 213 -5.28 -34.09 28.72
N GLU A 214 -4.56 -33.06 28.30
CA GLU A 214 -4.60 -31.74 28.92
C GLU A 214 -5.88 -30.98 28.55
N PHE A 215 -6.32 -31.09 27.29
CA PHE A 215 -7.61 -30.54 26.85
C PHE A 215 -8.77 -31.15 27.61
N LEU A 216 -8.78 -32.48 27.84
CA LEU A 216 -9.81 -33.17 28.61
C LEU A 216 -9.76 -32.83 30.12
N LYS A 217 -8.59 -32.55 30.69
CA LYS A 217 -8.45 -32.08 32.07
C LYS A 217 -8.92 -30.65 32.24
N THR A 218 -8.63 -29.74 31.30
CA THR A 218 -9.11 -28.35 31.33
C THR A 218 -10.62 -28.24 31.10
N THR A 219 -11.21 -29.10 30.27
CA THR A 219 -12.68 -29.16 30.11
C THR A 219 -13.40 -29.74 31.33
N SER A 220 -12.75 -30.63 32.13
CA SER A 220 -13.34 -31.18 33.35
C SER A 220 -13.33 -30.22 34.54
N ASN A 221 -12.41 -29.26 34.59
CA ASN A 221 -12.30 -28.29 35.68
C ASN A 221 -13.05 -26.97 35.44
N ASN A 222 -13.58 -26.72 34.24
CA ASN A 222 -14.33 -25.49 33.90
C ASN A 222 -15.86 -25.67 33.92
N HIS A 223 -16.38 -26.68 34.63
CA HIS A 223 -17.82 -26.86 34.76
C HIS A 223 -18.48 -26.10 35.92
N ILE A 224 -17.76 -25.17 36.53
CA ILE A 224 -18.36 -24.22 37.49
C ILE A 224 -17.67 -22.85 37.23
N GLU A 225 -18.29 -22.05 36.40
CA GLU A 225 -18.43 -20.61 36.39
C GLU A 225 -18.47 -20.04 34.95
N ASN A 226 -19.68 -19.54 34.61
CA ASN A 226 -19.98 -18.59 33.53
C ASN A 226 -19.54 -18.91 32.11
N VAL A 227 -20.28 -19.76 31.43
CA VAL A 227 -20.35 -19.82 29.97
C VAL A 227 -21.46 -18.90 29.49
N GLN A 228 -21.10 -17.69 29.04
CA GLN A 228 -21.86 -17.05 27.96
C GLN A 228 -21.40 -17.69 26.65
N GLU A 229 -22.13 -18.68 26.20
CA GLU A 229 -22.00 -19.26 24.85
C GLU A 229 -22.15 -18.16 23.80
N VAL A 230 -21.07 -17.89 23.05
CA VAL A 230 -21.22 -17.28 21.74
C VAL A 230 -21.76 -18.35 20.80
N LYS A 231 -23.09 -18.47 20.76
CA LYS A 231 -23.78 -19.29 19.74
C LYS A 231 -23.38 -18.77 18.37
N SER A 232 -22.87 -19.62 17.52
CA SER A 232 -22.72 -19.35 16.10
C SER A 232 -24.09 -18.98 15.56
N VAL A 233 -24.31 -17.71 15.20
CA VAL A 233 -25.59 -17.20 14.72
C VAL A 233 -25.85 -17.87 13.37
N LYS A 234 -26.83 -18.78 13.33
CA LYS A 234 -27.27 -19.42 12.10
C LYS A 234 -27.95 -18.37 11.22
N CYS A 235 -27.41 -18.16 10.01
CA CYS A 235 -27.95 -17.23 9.04
C CYS A 235 -28.71 -17.97 7.94
N LEU A 236 -29.87 -17.44 7.55
CA LEU A 236 -30.79 -18.01 6.56
C LEU A 236 -31.03 -17.02 5.41
N SER A 237 -31.30 -17.53 4.21
CA SER A 237 -31.84 -16.71 3.11
C SER A 237 -33.22 -16.19 3.47
N ALA A 238 -33.69 -15.10 2.84
CA ALA A 238 -35.03 -14.54 3.09
C ALA A 238 -36.14 -15.60 2.92
N THR A 239 -36.05 -16.45 1.90
CA THR A 239 -37.01 -17.55 1.69
C THR A 239 -37.01 -18.53 2.84
N ASN A 240 -35.82 -18.93 3.35
CA ASN A 240 -35.75 -19.87 4.45
C ASN A 240 -36.12 -19.24 5.79
N LEU A 241 -35.83 -17.94 5.99
CA LEU A 241 -36.27 -17.19 7.16
C LEU A 241 -37.81 -17.10 7.19
N GLY A 242 -38.43 -16.77 6.05
CA GLY A 242 -39.90 -16.68 5.94
C GLY A 242 -40.60 -17.98 6.23
N LYS A 243 -40.06 -19.13 5.78
CA LYS A 243 -40.61 -20.46 6.07
C LYS A 243 -40.77 -20.78 7.57
N LEU A 244 -39.98 -20.14 8.42
CA LEU A 244 -40.10 -20.34 9.88
C LEU A 244 -41.38 -19.73 10.48
N LYS A 245 -42.04 -18.84 9.74
CA LYS A 245 -43.23 -18.07 10.19
C LYS A 245 -44.35 -18.05 9.13
N ASP A 246 -44.32 -19.00 8.18
CA ASP A 246 -45.28 -19.07 7.07
C ASP A 246 -45.44 -17.76 6.26
N LYS A 247 -44.28 -17.07 6.07
CA LYS A 247 -44.19 -15.84 5.31
C LYS A 247 -43.51 -16.08 3.96
N THR A 248 -43.91 -15.30 2.93
CA THR A 248 -43.31 -15.35 1.63
C THR A 248 -41.97 -14.58 1.60
N PHE A 249 -41.16 -14.79 0.56
CA PHE A 249 -39.94 -14.01 0.33
C PHE A 249 -40.24 -12.49 0.34
N ASP A 250 -41.30 -12.06 -0.34
CA ASP A 250 -41.64 -10.64 -0.44
C ASP A 250 -42.15 -10.04 0.89
N ASP A 251 -42.78 -10.84 1.73
CA ASP A 251 -43.16 -10.42 3.07
C ASP A 251 -41.93 -10.17 3.95
N VAL A 252 -40.95 -11.06 3.91
CA VAL A 252 -39.68 -10.86 4.62
C VAL A 252 -38.99 -9.59 4.14
N ILE A 253 -38.86 -9.39 2.84
CA ILE A 253 -38.22 -8.19 2.27
C ILE A 253 -38.96 -6.91 2.70
N LYS A 254 -40.29 -6.89 2.68
CA LYS A 254 -41.06 -5.73 3.14
C LYS A 254 -40.81 -5.39 4.62
N VAL A 255 -40.75 -6.40 5.47
CA VAL A 255 -40.47 -6.19 6.91
C VAL A 255 -39.04 -5.67 7.11
N MET A 256 -38.08 -6.24 6.42
CA MET A 256 -36.64 -5.84 6.53
C MET A 256 -36.43 -4.40 6.03
N ILE A 257 -37.09 -3.98 4.96
CA ILE A 257 -37.09 -2.58 4.49
C ILE A 257 -37.75 -1.66 5.50
N ALA A 258 -38.94 -2.03 6.00
CA ALA A 258 -39.68 -1.23 6.98
C ALA A 258 -38.92 -1.02 8.30
N LYS A 259 -38.04 -1.97 8.66
CA LYS A 259 -37.14 -1.87 9.82
C LYS A 259 -35.81 -1.15 9.50
N ASN A 260 -35.63 -0.69 8.27
CA ASN A 260 -34.41 -0.07 7.79
C ASN A 260 -33.17 -0.97 7.90
N TYR A 261 -33.34 -2.29 7.80
CA TYR A 261 -32.25 -3.26 7.82
C TYR A 261 -31.66 -3.54 6.42
N ILE A 262 -32.46 -3.38 5.39
CA ILE A 262 -32.03 -3.37 3.99
C ILE A 262 -32.63 -2.17 3.27
N VAL A 263 -31.93 -1.66 2.28
CA VAL A 263 -32.39 -0.55 1.43
C VAL A 263 -33.30 -1.10 0.32
N ASP A 264 -32.88 -2.24 -0.24
CA ASP A 264 -33.58 -2.98 -1.29
C ASP A 264 -33.25 -4.48 -1.23
N LYS A 265 -33.68 -5.27 -2.24
CA LYS A 265 -33.46 -6.72 -2.31
C LYS A 265 -31.97 -7.14 -2.37
N GLN A 266 -31.05 -6.19 -2.61
CA GLN A 266 -29.63 -6.44 -2.83
C GLN A 266 -28.70 -5.64 -1.91
N THR A 267 -29.21 -4.64 -1.20
CA THR A 267 -28.40 -3.68 -0.45
C THR A 267 -28.72 -3.73 1.04
N ILE A 268 -27.73 -4.04 1.86
CA ILE A 268 -27.82 -4.01 3.32
C ILE A 268 -27.59 -2.59 3.80
N SER A 269 -28.38 -2.13 4.78
CA SER A 269 -28.18 -0.84 5.43
C SER A 269 -27.14 -0.94 6.57
N PRO A 270 -26.54 0.16 7.04
CA PRO A 270 -25.66 0.15 8.21
C PRO A 270 -26.33 -0.42 9.48
N GLU A 271 -27.63 -0.26 9.63
CA GLU A 271 -28.39 -0.86 10.74
C GLU A 271 -28.55 -2.38 10.56
N GLY A 272 -28.74 -2.84 9.32
CA GLY A 272 -28.80 -4.27 9.01
C GLY A 272 -27.47 -4.98 9.28
N GLU A 273 -26.34 -4.36 8.98
CA GLU A 273 -25.02 -4.90 9.31
C GLU A 273 -24.84 -5.09 10.82
N LYS A 274 -25.25 -4.09 11.63
CA LYS A 274 -25.24 -4.19 13.10
C LYS A 274 -26.11 -5.32 13.63
N MET A 275 -27.19 -5.64 12.92
CA MET A 275 -28.08 -6.76 13.26
C MET A 275 -27.55 -8.13 12.81
N GLY A 276 -26.36 -8.18 12.21
CA GLY A 276 -25.70 -9.41 11.75
C GLY A 276 -26.20 -9.89 10.37
N ILE A 277 -26.93 -9.07 9.62
CA ILE A 277 -27.27 -9.34 8.22
C ILE A 277 -26.00 -9.18 7.38
N LYS A 278 -25.76 -10.10 6.47
CA LYS A 278 -24.51 -10.12 5.67
C LYS A 278 -24.74 -10.70 4.28
N TYR A 279 -23.79 -10.48 3.42
CA TYR A 279 -23.75 -11.13 2.11
C TYR A 279 -23.18 -12.55 2.23
N ASN A 280 -23.78 -13.48 1.49
CA ASN A 280 -23.21 -14.78 1.22
C ASN A 280 -22.89 -14.89 -0.28
N GLU A 281 -21.91 -15.72 -0.64
CA GLU A 281 -21.44 -15.84 -2.03
C GLU A 281 -21.31 -17.31 -2.41
N SER A 282 -21.78 -17.64 -3.64
CA SER A 282 -21.60 -18.98 -4.20
C SER A 282 -20.21 -19.15 -4.81
N LYS A 283 -19.79 -20.38 -5.03
CA LYS A 283 -18.58 -20.71 -5.79
C LYS A 283 -18.57 -20.16 -7.23
N SER A 284 -19.74 -19.81 -7.75
CA SER A 284 -19.92 -19.19 -9.08
C SER A 284 -19.94 -17.67 -9.05
N GLY A 285 -19.71 -17.02 -7.88
CA GLY A 285 -19.65 -15.57 -7.74
C GLY A 285 -21.00 -14.87 -7.53
N SER A 286 -22.11 -15.61 -7.44
CA SER A 286 -23.43 -15.01 -7.15
C SER A 286 -23.54 -14.62 -5.68
N LYS A 287 -23.94 -13.38 -5.38
CA LYS A 287 -24.11 -12.84 -4.02
C LYS A 287 -25.57 -12.70 -3.65
N TRP A 288 -25.91 -13.00 -2.39
CA TRP A 288 -27.23 -12.78 -1.83
C TRP A 288 -27.17 -12.45 -0.34
N ILE A 289 -28.21 -11.78 0.15
CA ILE A 289 -28.31 -11.39 1.57
C ILE A 289 -28.76 -12.59 2.41
N VAL A 290 -28.13 -12.82 3.55
CA VAL A 290 -28.52 -13.77 4.58
C VAL A 290 -28.77 -13.05 5.91
N TYR A 291 -29.73 -13.56 6.64
CA TYR A 291 -30.32 -12.97 7.84
C TYR A 291 -30.12 -13.91 9.04
N PRO A 292 -29.73 -13.40 10.21
CA PRO A 292 -29.77 -14.18 11.45
C PRO A 292 -31.13 -14.82 11.67
N GLU A 293 -31.15 -16.09 12.07
CA GLU A 293 -32.40 -16.82 12.34
C GLU A 293 -33.27 -16.14 13.40
N SER A 294 -32.66 -15.42 14.36
CA SER A 294 -33.35 -14.63 15.38
C SER A 294 -34.26 -13.53 14.82
N LEU A 295 -34.00 -13.04 13.62
CA LEU A 295 -34.85 -12.04 12.97
C LEU A 295 -36.19 -12.62 12.49
N SER A 296 -36.37 -13.93 12.52
CA SER A 296 -37.68 -14.56 12.26
C SER A 296 -38.76 -14.16 13.27
N GLU A 297 -38.34 -13.77 14.48
CA GLU A 297 -39.28 -13.29 15.51
C GLU A 297 -39.96 -11.94 15.18
N MET A 298 -39.43 -11.24 14.18
CA MET A 298 -39.91 -9.94 13.71
C MET A 298 -40.85 -10.06 12.50
N LEU A 299 -41.05 -11.28 11.96
CA LEU A 299 -41.91 -11.58 10.83
C LEU A 299 -43.32 -11.95 11.32
#